data_75d0deb2a2fb4a66f0b41dcdb36c76c5
#
_entry.id   75d0deb2a2fb4a66f0b41dcdb36c76c5
#
_cell.length_a   1.000
_cell.length_b   1.000
_cell.length_c   1.000
_cell.angle_alpha   90.00
_cell.angle_beta   90.00
_cell.angle_gamma   90.00
#
_symmetry.space_group_name_H-M   'P 1'
#
loop_
_entity.id
_entity.type
_entity.pdbx_description
1 polymer ?
#
loop_
_entity_poly.entity_id
_entity_poly.type
_entity_poly.pdbx_seq_one_letter_code
_entity_poly.pdbx_strand_id
1 'polypeptide(L)'
;MDRYKIVYLLLWAVFLSACGGGVKKDASQQEEIDSIPMLVLQIQKCSKLYTSEYQLHKIVTYDDTMSVKGKLFHQSFKINLPLGKRRIAIPVKANVKAYVDFGDFSEKNVKKHGNKIEIILPDPEVVLTATQIDHEGVRQKVSFFRKDFSDEEITRIQQQGRDAIIKSMPRLGIIENARQNAANQIIPIIEQLGYRPEDVTITFRKRFTISDIPSLIKQTET
;
A
#
# COMPACT_ATOMS: atom_id res chain seq x y z
N MET A 1 -27.36 33.07 -83.82
CA MET A 1 -26.93 31.88 -83.02
C MET A 1 -26.27 32.22 -81.67
N ASP A 2 -26.26 33.49 -81.30
CA ASP A 2 -25.45 33.94 -80.13
C ASP A 2 -26.28 34.38 -78.91
N ARG A 3 -27.59 34.50 -79.07
CA ARG A 3 -28.47 35.00 -77.98
C ARG A 3 -28.63 33.95 -76.86
N TYR A 4 -28.63 32.70 -77.21
CA TYR A 4 -28.78 31.63 -76.27
C TYR A 4 -27.47 31.33 -75.42
N LYS A 5 -26.34 31.57 -76.03
CA LYS A 5 -25.04 31.48 -75.34
C LYS A 5 -24.91 32.45 -74.19
N ILE A 6 -25.42 33.68 -74.44
CA ILE A 6 -25.41 34.75 -73.42
C ILE A 6 -26.35 34.39 -72.26
N VAL A 7 -27.52 33.83 -72.57
CA VAL A 7 -28.49 33.38 -71.56
C VAL A 7 -27.90 32.21 -70.69
N TYR A 8 -27.23 31.24 -71.33
CA TYR A 8 -26.54 30.17 -70.61
C TYR A 8 -25.38 30.68 -69.76
N LEU A 9 -24.64 31.68 -70.20
CA LEU A 9 -23.55 32.26 -69.45
C LEU A 9 -24.06 33.10 -68.27
N LEU A 10 -25.17 33.74 -68.35
CA LEU A 10 -25.83 34.45 -67.27
C LEU A 10 -26.44 33.50 -66.27
N LEU A 11 -27.00 32.36 -66.73
CA LEU A 11 -27.56 31.31 -65.87
C LEU A 11 -26.45 30.59 -65.09
N TRP A 12 -25.28 30.43 -65.72
CA TRP A 12 -24.10 29.81 -65.07
C TRP A 12 -23.45 30.74 -64.03
N ALA A 13 -23.49 32.06 -64.25
CA ALA A 13 -22.98 33.04 -63.29
C ALA A 13 -23.85 33.12 -62.01
N VAL A 14 -25.17 32.87 -62.12
CA VAL A 14 -26.05 32.80 -60.94
C VAL A 14 -25.82 31.57 -60.08
N PHE A 15 -25.41 30.45 -60.68
CA PHE A 15 -25.06 29.24 -59.91
C PHE A 15 -23.75 29.36 -59.15
N LEU A 16 -22.83 30.24 -59.52
CA LEU A 16 -21.56 30.46 -58.83
C LEU A 16 -21.66 31.39 -57.61
N SER A 17 -22.76 32.09 -57.42
CA SER A 17 -22.96 32.99 -56.26
C SER A 17 -23.68 32.31 -55.07
N ALA A 18 -24.08 31.05 -55.17
CA ALA A 18 -24.77 30.32 -54.11
C ALA A 18 -23.84 29.58 -53.13
N CYS A 19 -22.51 29.76 -53.25
CA CYS A 19 -21.54 29.09 -52.36
C CYS A 19 -20.77 30.10 -51.50
N GLY A 20 -21.49 31.06 -50.90
CA GLY A 20 -20.96 32.10 -49.98
C GLY A 20 -21.68 32.11 -48.63
N GLY A 21 -22.24 30.97 -48.22
CA GLY A 21 -22.64 30.75 -46.84
C GLY A 21 -21.39 30.47 -46.00
N GLY A 22 -20.81 31.55 -45.42
CA GLY A 22 -19.85 31.36 -44.34
C GLY A 22 -20.53 30.54 -43.26
N VAL A 23 -20.24 29.23 -43.26
CA VAL A 23 -20.37 28.41 -42.06
C VAL A 23 -19.46 29.09 -41.06
N LYS A 24 -20.04 29.94 -40.19
CA LYS A 24 -19.42 30.19 -38.90
C LYS A 24 -19.16 28.79 -38.39
N LYS A 25 -17.91 28.37 -38.40
CA LYS A 25 -17.46 27.37 -37.44
C LYS A 25 -17.80 27.98 -36.10
N ASP A 26 -18.99 27.65 -35.59
CA ASP A 26 -19.14 27.57 -34.16
C ASP A 26 -17.97 26.73 -33.77
N ALA A 27 -16.97 27.36 -33.18
CA ALA A 27 -16.01 26.68 -32.38
C ALA A 27 -16.91 25.89 -31.44
N SER A 28 -17.14 24.61 -31.80
CA SER A 28 -17.69 23.67 -30.86
C SER A 28 -16.83 23.85 -29.64
N GLN A 29 -17.39 24.53 -28.62
CA GLN A 29 -16.94 24.30 -27.28
C GLN A 29 -16.98 22.78 -27.17
N GLN A 30 -15.85 22.16 -27.42
CA GLN A 30 -15.60 20.83 -26.91
C GLN A 30 -15.83 21.03 -25.42
N GLU A 31 -17.03 20.70 -24.96
CA GLU A 31 -17.26 20.54 -23.55
C GLU A 31 -16.13 19.63 -23.11
N GLU A 32 -15.17 20.20 -22.42
CA GLU A 32 -14.04 19.49 -21.85
C GLU A 32 -14.67 18.52 -20.87
N ILE A 33 -14.92 17.28 -21.35
CA ILE A 33 -15.54 16.25 -20.54
C ILE A 33 -14.67 16.15 -19.30
N ASP A 34 -15.24 16.55 -18.17
CA ASP A 34 -14.54 16.44 -16.91
C ASP A 34 -14.28 14.96 -16.63
N SER A 35 -13.05 14.53 -16.87
CA SER A 35 -12.64 13.14 -16.69
C SER A 35 -12.44 12.77 -15.21
N ILE A 36 -12.48 13.76 -14.30
CA ILE A 36 -12.23 13.54 -12.86
C ILE A 36 -13.27 12.60 -12.25
N PRO A 37 -14.60 12.76 -12.44
CA PRO A 37 -15.56 11.82 -11.85
C PRO A 37 -15.36 10.37 -12.33
N MET A 38 -15.00 10.20 -13.61
CA MET A 38 -14.71 8.88 -14.18
C MET A 38 -13.45 8.28 -13.56
N LEU A 39 -12.40 9.07 -13.38
CA LEU A 39 -11.17 8.66 -12.71
C LEU A 39 -11.44 8.21 -11.27
N VAL A 40 -12.17 9.01 -10.51
CA VAL A 40 -12.55 8.70 -9.13
C VAL A 40 -13.31 7.36 -9.08
N LEU A 41 -14.30 7.19 -9.96
CA LEU A 41 -15.08 5.96 -10.03
C LEU A 41 -14.22 4.73 -10.35
N GLN A 42 -13.27 4.87 -11.26
CA GLN A 42 -12.37 3.76 -11.62
C GLN A 42 -11.42 3.41 -10.48
N ILE A 43 -10.87 4.40 -9.78
CA ILE A 43 -10.02 4.16 -8.61
C ILE A 43 -10.83 3.54 -7.47
N GLN A 44 -12.03 4.04 -7.19
CA GLN A 44 -12.91 3.47 -6.16
C GLN A 44 -13.28 2.00 -6.43
N LYS A 45 -13.42 1.59 -7.69
CA LYS A 45 -13.67 0.18 -8.04
C LYS A 45 -12.57 -0.76 -7.57
N CYS A 46 -11.35 -0.26 -7.40
CA CYS A 46 -10.26 -1.04 -6.84
C CYS A 46 -10.47 -1.35 -5.35
N SER A 47 -11.37 -0.61 -4.65
CA SER A 47 -11.68 -0.77 -3.23
C SER A 47 -10.41 -0.85 -2.36
N LYS A 48 -9.82 -2.03 -2.24
CA LYS A 48 -8.51 -2.26 -1.60
C LYS A 48 -7.52 -2.74 -2.64
N LEU A 49 -6.52 -1.92 -2.92
CA LEU A 49 -5.44 -2.26 -3.83
C LEU A 49 -4.29 -2.90 -3.05
N TYR A 50 -4.16 -4.22 -3.15
CA TYR A 50 -3.01 -4.93 -2.58
C TYR A 50 -1.77 -4.66 -3.43
N THR A 51 -0.78 -4.07 -2.80
CA THR A 51 0.41 -3.55 -3.48
C THR A 51 1.63 -4.43 -3.28
N SER A 52 1.72 -5.11 -2.14
CA SER A 52 2.89 -5.92 -1.77
C SER A 52 2.50 -7.02 -0.79
N GLU A 53 3.18 -8.16 -0.90
CA GLU A 53 3.10 -9.25 0.06
C GLU A 53 4.51 -9.67 0.45
N TYR A 54 4.74 -9.87 1.75
CA TYR A 54 6.03 -10.24 2.32
C TYR A 54 5.87 -11.46 3.21
N GLN A 55 6.84 -12.37 3.11
CA GLN A 55 7.01 -13.45 4.08
C GLN A 55 8.20 -13.11 4.97
N LEU A 56 7.93 -12.95 6.24
CA LEU A 56 8.93 -12.64 7.25
C LEU A 56 9.24 -13.89 8.07
N HIS A 57 10.52 -14.18 8.22
CA HIS A 57 11.00 -15.29 9.03
C HIS A 57 11.83 -14.73 10.18
N LYS A 58 11.50 -15.13 11.40
CA LYS A 58 12.23 -14.72 12.60
C LYS A 58 12.44 -15.88 13.53
N ILE A 59 13.66 -16.07 14.00
CA ILE A 59 13.96 -17.01 15.08
C ILE A 59 13.87 -16.24 16.39
N VAL A 60 12.96 -16.67 17.25
CA VAL A 60 12.80 -16.14 18.60
C VAL A 60 13.55 -17.04 19.55
N THR A 61 14.50 -16.49 20.27
CA THR A 61 15.26 -17.22 21.29
C THR A 61 14.83 -16.75 22.66
N TYR A 62 14.63 -17.71 23.56
CA TYR A 62 14.32 -17.45 24.95
C TYR A 62 15.24 -18.24 25.85
N ASP A 63 15.93 -17.54 26.74
CA ASP A 63 16.84 -18.10 27.75
C ASP A 63 16.21 -17.96 29.13
N ASP A 64 16.07 -19.07 29.84
CA ASP A 64 15.57 -19.10 31.19
C ASP A 64 16.63 -19.74 32.13
N THR A 65 16.92 -19.03 33.20
CA THR A 65 17.91 -19.44 34.17
C THR A 65 17.30 -19.44 35.57
N MET A 66 17.33 -20.59 36.23
CA MET A 66 16.90 -20.68 37.63
C MET A 66 17.85 -19.88 38.49
N SER A 67 17.31 -19.00 39.33
CA SER A 67 18.07 -18.24 40.30
C SER A 67 17.44 -18.37 41.67
N VAL A 68 18.31 -18.52 42.69
CA VAL A 68 17.92 -18.43 44.08
C VAL A 68 18.14 -17.02 44.56
N LYS A 69 17.08 -16.41 45.10
CA LYS A 69 17.12 -15.09 45.71
C LYS A 69 16.96 -15.27 47.23
N GLY A 70 17.78 -14.61 48.01
CA GLY A 70 17.70 -14.62 49.45
C GLY A 70 18.13 -13.26 50.03
N LYS A 71 17.84 -13.08 51.34
CA LYS A 71 18.38 -11.97 52.12
C LYS A 71 19.26 -12.56 53.23
N LEU A 72 20.48 -12.08 53.29
CA LEU A 72 21.41 -12.37 54.35
C LEU A 72 21.94 -11.08 54.94
N PHE A 73 21.83 -10.86 56.27
CA PHE A 73 22.26 -9.65 56.97
C PHE A 73 21.77 -8.35 56.30
N HIS A 74 20.48 -8.25 55.96
CA HIS A 74 19.81 -7.14 55.29
C HIS A 74 20.28 -6.87 53.85
N GLN A 75 21.17 -7.67 53.29
CA GLN A 75 21.54 -7.61 51.88
C GLN A 75 20.82 -8.69 51.07
N SER A 76 20.24 -8.30 49.91
CA SER A 76 19.65 -9.25 48.99
C SER A 76 20.72 -9.85 48.08
N PHE A 77 20.71 -11.15 47.90
CA PHE A 77 21.57 -11.86 46.97
C PHE A 77 20.74 -12.59 45.91
N LYS A 78 21.29 -12.75 44.73
CA LYS A 78 20.76 -13.52 43.62
C LYS A 78 21.86 -14.43 43.07
N ILE A 79 21.71 -15.73 43.20
CA ILE A 79 22.65 -16.69 42.66
C ILE A 79 22.01 -17.42 41.50
N ASN A 80 22.62 -17.33 40.30
CA ASN A 80 22.18 -18.08 39.14
C ASN A 80 22.77 -19.50 39.22
N LEU A 81 21.90 -20.51 39.16
CA LEU A 81 22.32 -21.90 39.21
C LEU A 81 22.81 -22.33 37.82
N PRO A 82 24.09 -22.76 37.67
CA PRO A 82 24.64 -23.12 36.35
C PRO A 82 23.92 -24.32 35.71
N LEU A 83 23.39 -25.23 36.51
CA LEU A 83 22.61 -26.40 36.07
C LEU A 83 21.11 -26.13 35.88
N GLY A 84 20.67 -24.90 36.13
CA GLY A 84 19.25 -24.51 36.02
C GLY A 84 18.92 -23.77 34.72
N LYS A 85 19.70 -23.96 33.66
CA LYS A 85 19.50 -23.27 32.39
C LYS A 85 18.62 -24.07 31.43
N ARG A 86 17.70 -23.39 30.78
CA ARG A 86 17.01 -23.92 29.59
C ARG A 86 16.90 -22.82 28.53
N ARG A 87 16.98 -23.23 27.29
CA ARG A 87 16.94 -22.37 26.14
C ARG A 87 16.03 -22.96 25.09
N ILE A 88 15.25 -22.14 24.44
CA ILE A 88 14.45 -22.54 23.28
C ILE A 88 14.66 -21.54 22.15
N ALA A 89 14.67 -22.04 20.92
CA ALA A 89 14.65 -21.24 19.68
C ALA A 89 13.43 -21.68 18.86
N ILE A 90 12.56 -20.75 18.56
CA ILE A 90 11.31 -20.98 17.84
C ILE A 90 11.37 -20.17 16.53
N PRO A 91 11.40 -20.85 15.36
CA PRO A 91 11.21 -20.18 14.08
C PRO A 91 9.75 -19.76 13.92
N VAL A 92 9.53 -18.47 13.68
CA VAL A 92 8.22 -17.87 13.43
C VAL A 92 8.19 -17.36 12.01
N LYS A 93 7.20 -17.78 11.23
CA LYS A 93 6.88 -17.30 9.89
C LYS A 93 5.67 -16.37 9.98
N ALA A 94 5.72 -15.25 9.28
CA ALA A 94 4.61 -14.29 9.25
C ALA A 94 4.38 -13.79 7.83
N ASN A 95 3.11 -13.76 7.41
CA ASN A 95 2.71 -13.17 6.15
C ASN A 95 2.19 -11.76 6.39
N VAL A 96 2.72 -10.81 5.65
CA VAL A 96 2.40 -9.39 5.75
C VAL A 96 1.94 -8.90 4.39
N LYS A 97 0.78 -8.27 4.35
CA LYS A 97 0.25 -7.63 3.14
C LYS A 97 0.15 -6.13 3.33
N ALA A 98 0.54 -5.39 2.30
CA ALA A 98 0.31 -3.95 2.24
C ALA A 98 -0.76 -3.65 1.19
N TYR A 99 -1.66 -2.73 1.48
CA TYR A 99 -2.72 -2.30 0.57
C TYR A 99 -3.02 -0.81 0.75
N VAL A 100 -3.60 -0.20 -0.27
CA VAL A 100 -4.19 1.14 -0.20
C VAL A 100 -5.70 0.98 -0.24
N ASP A 101 -6.40 1.61 0.71
CA ASP A 101 -7.85 1.60 0.79
C ASP A 101 -8.42 2.85 0.09
N PHE A 102 -9.20 2.64 -0.97
CA PHE A 102 -9.83 3.70 -1.75
C PHE A 102 -11.29 3.95 -1.40
N GLY A 103 -11.80 3.37 -0.30
CA GLY A 103 -13.20 3.55 0.11
C GLY A 103 -13.60 5.01 0.27
N ASP A 104 -12.71 5.85 0.79
CA ASP A 104 -12.93 7.29 1.00
C ASP A 104 -12.30 8.17 -0.11
N PHE A 105 -11.82 7.57 -1.19
CA PHE A 105 -11.25 8.33 -2.30
C PHE A 105 -12.35 9.11 -3.02
N SER A 106 -12.12 10.37 -3.33
CA SER A 106 -13.11 11.26 -3.92
C SER A 106 -12.46 12.32 -4.81
N GLU A 107 -13.24 13.15 -5.48
CA GLU A 107 -12.75 14.26 -6.28
C GLU A 107 -11.84 15.22 -5.51
N LYS A 108 -12.00 15.33 -4.19
CA LYS A 108 -11.12 16.13 -3.32
C LYS A 108 -9.67 15.66 -3.31
N ASN A 109 -9.45 14.43 -3.73
CA ASN A 109 -8.12 13.82 -3.83
C ASN A 109 -7.46 14.08 -5.19
N VAL A 110 -8.17 14.73 -6.11
CA VAL A 110 -7.70 14.99 -7.47
C VAL A 110 -7.65 16.51 -7.69
N LYS A 111 -6.50 17.01 -8.12
CA LYS A 111 -6.32 18.42 -8.45
C LYS A 111 -5.89 18.55 -9.91
N LYS A 112 -6.64 19.32 -10.69
CA LYS A 112 -6.32 19.59 -12.08
C LYS A 112 -5.74 21.01 -12.21
N HIS A 113 -4.61 21.13 -12.89
CA HIS A 113 -3.96 22.39 -13.20
C HIS A 113 -3.64 22.45 -14.70
N GLY A 114 -4.61 22.92 -15.51
CA GLY A 114 -4.50 22.85 -16.97
C GLY A 114 -4.42 21.39 -17.43
N ASN A 115 -3.36 21.03 -18.13
CA ASN A 115 -3.14 19.65 -18.58
C ASN A 115 -2.54 18.72 -17.50
N LYS A 116 -2.08 19.27 -16.38
CA LYS A 116 -1.48 18.50 -15.30
C LYS A 116 -2.51 18.06 -14.29
N ILE A 117 -2.34 16.84 -13.78
CA ILE A 117 -3.18 16.25 -12.74
C ILE A 117 -2.32 15.80 -11.56
N GLU A 118 -2.70 16.23 -10.36
CA GLU A 118 -2.14 15.74 -9.11
C GLU A 118 -3.17 14.84 -8.42
N ILE A 119 -2.76 13.63 -8.07
CA ILE A 119 -3.59 12.65 -7.37
C ILE A 119 -2.99 12.37 -6.01
N ILE A 120 -3.78 12.61 -4.97
CA ILE A 120 -3.38 12.42 -3.58
C ILE A 120 -3.95 11.09 -3.11
N LEU A 121 -3.14 10.03 -3.13
CA LEU A 121 -3.54 8.71 -2.70
C LEU A 121 -3.64 8.62 -1.17
N PRO A 122 -4.53 7.76 -0.64
CA PRO A 122 -4.49 7.36 0.75
C PRO A 122 -3.17 6.67 1.09
N ASP A 123 -2.80 6.73 2.36
CA ASP A 123 -1.59 6.07 2.81
C ASP A 123 -1.77 4.55 2.85
N PRO A 124 -0.73 3.78 2.51
CA PRO A 124 -0.80 2.34 2.61
C PRO A 124 -1.02 1.87 4.04
N GLU A 125 -1.82 0.84 4.19
CA GLU A 125 -2.00 0.09 5.42
C GLU A 125 -1.27 -1.25 5.33
N VAL A 126 -0.80 -1.74 6.47
CA VAL A 126 -0.10 -3.02 6.56
C VAL A 126 -0.89 -3.94 7.49
N VAL A 127 -1.17 -5.14 7.00
CA VAL A 127 -1.87 -6.17 7.78
C VAL A 127 -0.99 -7.41 7.92
N LEU A 128 -0.90 -7.90 9.15
CA LEU A 128 -0.29 -9.19 9.47
C LEU A 128 -1.38 -10.26 9.33
N THR A 129 -1.35 -11.02 8.23
CA THR A 129 -2.44 -11.95 7.88
C THR A 129 -2.32 -13.31 8.54
N ALA A 130 -1.10 -13.79 8.76
CA ALA A 130 -0.86 -15.07 9.42
C ALA A 130 0.47 -15.04 10.17
N THR A 131 0.50 -15.75 11.27
CA THR A 131 1.73 -16.04 12.01
C THR A 131 1.73 -17.53 12.34
N GLN A 132 2.76 -18.25 11.94
CA GLN A 132 2.88 -19.70 12.10
C GLN A 132 4.21 -20.03 12.76
N ILE A 133 4.20 -21.04 13.62
CA ILE A 133 5.41 -21.66 14.13
C ILE A 133 5.82 -22.78 13.17
N ASP A 134 7.09 -22.85 12.88
CA ASP A 134 7.69 -24.01 12.28
C ASP A 134 8.05 -24.99 13.40
N HIS A 135 7.11 -25.91 13.72
CA HIS A 135 7.28 -26.86 14.82
C HIS A 135 8.47 -27.79 14.63
N GLU A 136 8.77 -28.15 13.38
CA GLU A 136 9.92 -28.99 13.06
C GLU A 136 11.26 -28.28 13.29
N GLY A 137 11.24 -26.96 13.16
CA GLY A 137 12.38 -26.08 13.38
C GLY A 137 12.63 -25.72 14.84
N VAL A 138 11.71 -26.03 15.77
CA VAL A 138 11.89 -25.73 17.19
C VAL A 138 13.09 -26.52 17.76
N ARG A 139 13.98 -25.78 18.39
CA ARG A 139 15.15 -26.38 19.08
C ARG A 139 15.16 -25.96 20.53
N GLN A 140 15.20 -26.92 21.42
CA GLN A 140 15.31 -26.66 22.85
C GLN A 140 16.51 -27.40 23.47
N LYS A 141 17.13 -26.73 24.42
CA LYS A 141 18.18 -27.32 25.27
C LYS A 141 17.78 -27.09 26.71
N VAL A 142 17.51 -28.18 27.40
CA VAL A 142 17.03 -28.18 28.78
C VAL A 142 18.04 -28.92 29.65
N SER A 143 18.42 -28.33 30.79
CA SER A 143 19.29 -28.97 31.76
C SER A 143 18.56 -30.11 32.48
N PHE A 144 19.29 -31.15 32.87
CA PHE A 144 18.77 -32.39 33.46
C PHE A 144 17.81 -32.14 34.65
N PHE A 145 18.02 -31.09 35.40
CA PHE A 145 17.17 -30.74 36.57
C PHE A 145 15.98 -29.82 36.24
N ARG A 146 15.69 -29.62 34.99
CA ARG A 146 14.59 -28.75 34.55
C ARG A 146 13.60 -29.54 33.72
N LYS A 147 12.31 -29.12 33.81
CA LYS A 147 11.27 -29.59 32.89
C LYS A 147 11.38 -28.89 31.56
N ASP A 148 10.92 -29.54 30.52
CA ASP A 148 10.75 -28.96 29.20
C ASP A 148 9.84 -27.72 29.25
N PHE A 149 9.85 -26.93 28.19
CA PHE A 149 8.94 -25.81 28.08
C PHE A 149 7.49 -26.29 27.91
N SER A 150 6.58 -25.75 28.69
CA SER A 150 5.16 -26.06 28.53
C SER A 150 4.57 -25.36 27.29
N ASP A 151 3.41 -25.85 26.85
CA ASP A 151 2.70 -25.27 25.70
C ASP A 151 2.34 -23.78 25.94
N GLU A 152 1.99 -23.42 27.19
CA GLU A 152 1.72 -22.03 27.55
C GLU A 152 2.97 -21.14 27.48
N GLU A 153 4.14 -21.69 27.86
CA GLU A 153 5.42 -21.00 27.73
C GLU A 153 5.78 -20.79 26.25
N ILE A 154 5.60 -21.82 25.43
CA ILE A 154 5.84 -21.76 23.98
C ILE A 154 4.91 -20.74 23.34
N THR A 155 3.62 -20.75 23.67
CA THR A 155 2.64 -19.77 23.17
C THR A 155 3.03 -18.33 23.53
N ARG A 156 3.49 -18.10 24.75
CA ARG A 156 3.96 -16.79 25.19
C ARG A 156 5.20 -16.33 24.42
N ILE A 157 6.15 -17.23 24.18
CA ILE A 157 7.34 -16.92 23.38
C ILE A 157 6.97 -16.64 21.92
N GLN A 158 6.00 -17.36 21.36
CA GLN A 158 5.43 -17.10 20.05
C GLN A 158 4.83 -15.69 19.95
N GLN A 159 4.05 -15.30 20.96
CA GLN A 159 3.48 -13.94 21.01
C GLN A 159 4.58 -12.87 21.02
N GLN A 160 5.64 -13.07 21.81
CA GLN A 160 6.81 -12.20 21.80
C GLN A 160 7.47 -12.13 20.41
N GLY A 161 7.48 -13.24 19.68
CA GLY A 161 7.97 -13.31 18.31
C GLY A 161 7.14 -12.49 17.36
N ARG A 162 5.83 -12.60 17.45
CA ARG A 162 4.88 -11.79 16.68
C ARG A 162 5.11 -10.28 16.93
N ASP A 163 5.19 -9.89 18.20
CA ASP A 163 5.44 -8.50 18.58
C ASP A 163 6.78 -7.99 18.05
N ALA A 164 7.80 -8.84 18.09
CA ALA A 164 9.12 -8.50 17.57
C ALA A 164 9.13 -8.35 16.03
N ILE A 165 8.33 -9.12 15.31
CA ILE A 165 8.11 -8.95 13.87
C ILE A 165 7.44 -7.60 13.62
N ILE A 166 6.33 -7.30 14.30
CA ILE A 166 5.60 -6.03 14.18
C ILE A 166 6.54 -4.85 14.42
N LYS A 167 7.33 -4.88 15.49
CA LYS A 167 8.32 -3.84 15.80
C LYS A 167 9.43 -3.68 14.76
N SER A 168 9.70 -4.72 13.97
CA SER A 168 10.72 -4.67 12.92
C SER A 168 10.20 -4.14 11.58
N MET A 169 8.89 -4.22 11.32
CA MET A 169 8.27 -3.83 10.04
C MET A 169 8.62 -2.42 9.56
N PRO A 170 8.67 -1.39 10.45
CA PRO A 170 9.02 -0.03 10.02
C PRO A 170 10.37 0.08 9.30
N ARG A 171 11.31 -0.80 9.65
CA ARG A 171 12.67 -0.81 9.09
C ARG A 171 12.81 -1.59 7.79
N LEU A 172 11.76 -2.30 7.38
CA LEU A 172 11.77 -3.16 6.19
C LEU A 172 11.37 -2.43 4.91
N GLY A 173 11.06 -1.12 4.98
CA GLY A 173 10.66 -0.33 3.82
C GLY A 173 9.33 -0.74 3.19
N ILE A 174 8.50 -1.52 3.91
CA ILE A 174 7.25 -2.08 3.38
C ILE A 174 6.30 -0.97 2.91
N ILE A 175 6.18 0.11 3.68
CA ILE A 175 5.30 1.24 3.37
C ILE A 175 5.78 1.97 2.11
N GLU A 176 7.08 2.22 2.00
CA GLU A 176 7.63 2.93 0.84
C GLU A 176 7.48 2.10 -0.44
N ASN A 177 7.77 0.80 -0.37
CA ASN A 177 7.53 -0.11 -1.49
C ASN A 177 6.04 -0.16 -1.85
N ALA A 178 5.15 -0.16 -0.85
CA ALA A 178 3.71 -0.16 -1.09
C ALA A 178 3.24 1.11 -1.81
N ARG A 179 3.78 2.28 -1.46
CA ARG A 179 3.52 3.55 -2.15
C ARG A 179 3.96 3.49 -3.61
N GLN A 180 5.19 3.08 -3.84
CA GLN A 180 5.73 2.97 -5.19
C GLN A 180 4.90 2.03 -6.06
N ASN A 181 4.54 0.87 -5.51
CA ASN A 181 3.72 -0.10 -6.23
C ASN A 181 2.30 0.40 -6.47
N ALA A 182 1.69 1.12 -5.51
CA ALA A 182 0.38 1.75 -5.70
C ALA A 182 0.43 2.77 -6.84
N ALA A 183 1.43 3.66 -6.85
CA ALA A 183 1.61 4.63 -7.91
C ALA A 183 1.75 3.94 -9.27
N ASN A 184 2.61 2.92 -9.37
CA ASN A 184 2.82 2.17 -10.61
C ASN A 184 1.56 1.46 -11.13
N GLN A 185 0.64 1.07 -10.26
CA GLN A 185 -0.62 0.43 -10.65
C GLN A 185 -1.70 1.46 -11.05
N ILE A 186 -1.68 2.65 -10.48
CA ILE A 186 -2.66 3.70 -10.76
C ILE A 186 -2.32 4.49 -12.04
N ILE A 187 -1.03 4.71 -12.34
CA ILE A 187 -0.61 5.45 -13.54
C ILE A 187 -1.26 4.92 -14.82
N PRO A 188 -1.28 3.62 -15.15
CA PRO A 188 -1.92 3.13 -16.35
C PRO A 188 -3.43 3.42 -16.44
N ILE A 189 -4.12 3.48 -15.30
CA ILE A 189 -5.54 3.85 -15.27
C ILE A 189 -5.73 5.30 -15.67
N ILE A 190 -4.82 6.18 -15.24
CA ILE A 190 -4.86 7.61 -15.56
C ILE A 190 -4.52 7.84 -17.04
N GLU A 191 -3.56 7.09 -17.57
CA GLU A 191 -3.18 7.13 -18.98
C GLU A 191 -4.34 6.73 -19.90
N GLN A 192 -5.13 5.71 -19.53
CA GLN A 192 -6.32 5.28 -20.27
C GLN A 192 -7.40 6.40 -20.35
N LEU A 193 -7.38 7.35 -19.43
CA LEU A 193 -8.26 8.51 -19.44
C LEU A 193 -7.71 9.71 -20.25
N GLY A 194 -6.56 9.51 -20.94
CA GLY A 194 -5.98 10.47 -21.86
C GLY A 194 -4.93 11.40 -21.27
N TYR A 195 -4.52 11.20 -20.01
CA TYR A 195 -3.40 11.94 -19.41
C TYR A 195 -2.07 11.31 -19.81
N ARG A 196 -1.08 12.18 -20.08
CA ARG A 196 0.28 11.70 -20.36
C ARG A 196 1.04 11.50 -19.06
N PRO A 197 1.95 10.49 -18.97
CA PRO A 197 2.71 10.20 -17.75
C PRO A 197 3.43 11.41 -17.15
N GLU A 198 3.98 12.29 -18.01
CA GLU A 198 4.69 13.51 -17.61
C GLU A 198 3.79 14.58 -17.00
N ASP A 199 2.49 14.50 -17.24
CA ASP A 199 1.48 15.42 -16.70
C ASP A 199 0.83 14.90 -15.42
N VAL A 200 1.18 13.67 -14.98
CA VAL A 200 0.63 13.02 -13.80
C VAL A 200 1.59 13.13 -12.62
N THR A 201 1.09 13.63 -11.51
CA THR A 201 1.81 13.65 -10.24
C THR A 201 1.03 12.85 -9.20
N ILE A 202 1.65 11.84 -8.61
CA ILE A 202 1.06 11.06 -7.52
C ILE A 202 1.74 11.42 -6.22
N THR A 203 0.94 11.80 -5.23
CA THR A 203 1.38 12.10 -3.88
C THR A 203 0.58 11.28 -2.87
N PHE A 204 1.02 11.24 -1.62
CA PHE A 204 0.32 10.56 -0.52
C PHE A 204 -0.05 11.58 0.56
N ARG A 205 -1.12 11.30 1.31
CA ARG A 205 -1.70 12.25 2.29
C ARG A 205 -0.68 12.73 3.31
N LYS A 206 0.21 11.86 3.78
CA LYS A 206 1.19 12.18 4.81
C LYS A 206 2.60 11.80 4.37
N ARG A 207 3.56 12.57 4.86
CA ARG A 207 4.94 12.12 4.93
C ARG A 207 5.09 11.37 6.26
N PHE A 208 5.16 10.04 6.19
CA PHE A 208 5.38 9.24 7.38
C PHE A 208 6.83 9.28 7.82
N THR A 209 7.01 9.35 9.12
CA THR A 209 8.27 9.03 9.79
C THR A 209 8.24 7.57 10.24
N ILE A 210 9.41 7.01 10.55
CA ILE A 210 9.53 5.63 11.07
C ILE A 210 8.66 5.43 12.34
N SER A 211 8.46 6.48 13.13
CA SER A 211 7.62 6.45 14.33
C SER A 211 6.11 6.32 14.07
N ASP A 212 5.65 6.71 12.88
CA ASP A 212 4.22 6.66 12.54
C ASP A 212 3.78 5.29 12.01
N ILE A 213 4.74 4.50 11.50
CA ILE A 213 4.44 3.21 10.86
C ILE A 213 3.72 2.21 11.78
N PRO A 214 4.02 2.10 13.09
CA PRO A 214 3.28 1.20 13.97
C PRO A 214 1.76 1.45 13.97
N SER A 215 1.33 2.70 13.77
CA SER A 215 -0.10 3.04 13.72
C SER A 215 -0.82 2.56 12.45
N LEU A 216 -0.05 2.22 11.40
CA LEU A 216 -0.57 1.72 10.12
C LEU A 216 -0.68 0.20 10.08
N ILE A 217 -0.12 -0.48 11.09
CA ILE A 217 -0.13 -1.93 11.15
C ILE A 217 -1.42 -2.38 11.82
N LYS A 218 -2.33 -2.91 11.01
CA LYS A 218 -3.56 -3.55 11.51
C LYS A 218 -3.26 -5.02 11.82
N GLN A 219 -3.65 -5.46 13.00
CA GLN A 219 -3.64 -6.87 13.35
C GLN A 219 -4.99 -7.45 12.96
N THR A 220 -4.99 -8.51 12.17
CA THR A 220 -6.21 -9.30 11.97
C THR A 220 -6.45 -10.06 13.26
N GLU A 221 -7.52 -9.70 13.96
CA GLU A 221 -8.01 -10.52 15.07
C GLU A 221 -8.45 -11.87 14.48
N THR A 222 -7.83 -12.93 14.94
CA THR A 222 -8.17 -14.32 14.61
C THR A 222 -9.20 -14.83 15.61
#